data_1a6cb8f616932fe682dd9b4d386ed0a0
#
_entry.id   1a6cb8f616932fe682dd9b4d386ed0a0
#
_cell.length_a   1.000
_cell.length_b   1.000
_cell.length_c   1.000
_cell.angle_alpha   90.00
_cell.angle_beta   90.00
_cell.angle_gamma   90.00
#
_symmetry.space_group_name_H-M   'P 1'
#
loop_
_entity.id
_entity.type
_entity.pdbx_description
1 polymer ?
#
loop_
_entity_poly.entity_id
_entity_poly.type
_entity_poly.pdbx_seq_one_letter_code
_entity_poly.pdbx_strand_id
1 'polypeptide(L)'
;MDYFTLRRHVAELGTELAERPVVTRAYNGPGRTFALRLKRRDSWGDLIFSLDSPGQGLRFAENGIESETSSSLVKTLNRLLTNGRIAGINLAGEEKNGQFDRVVKLHFVVIDSFFGHRSDFFMFCEFTGRIADIFICDADLKIIDRFSRTSNNLIGALYRLPESKGLLCPAQTGDPRLATALA
;
A
#
# COMPACT_ATOMS: atom_id res chain seq x y z
N MET A 1 0.91 9.69 -10.78
CA MET A 1 0.18 8.50 -11.33
C MET A 1 -1.31 8.81 -11.30
N ASP A 2 -2.02 8.62 -12.40
CA ASP A 2 -3.50 8.70 -12.42
C ASP A 2 -4.14 7.43 -11.86
N TYR A 3 -5.46 7.48 -11.63
CA TYR A 3 -6.19 6.36 -11.04
C TYR A 3 -6.14 5.08 -11.89
N PHE A 4 -6.33 5.19 -13.22
CA PHE A 4 -6.39 4.02 -14.10
C PHE A 4 -5.05 3.29 -14.18
N THR A 5 -3.96 4.06 -14.23
CA THR A 5 -2.60 3.50 -14.14
C THR A 5 -2.40 2.79 -12.81
N LEU A 6 -2.84 3.39 -11.69
CA LEU A 6 -2.74 2.76 -10.38
C LEU A 6 -3.55 1.46 -10.30
N ARG A 7 -4.79 1.46 -10.82
CA ARG A 7 -5.67 0.29 -10.86
C ARG A 7 -5.01 -0.88 -11.61
N ARG A 8 -4.45 -0.59 -12.78
CA ARG A 8 -3.72 -1.58 -13.56
C ARG A 8 -2.53 -2.14 -12.80
N HIS A 9 -1.70 -1.28 -12.20
CA HIS A 9 -0.56 -1.70 -11.39
C HIS A 9 -0.98 -2.56 -10.20
N VAL A 10 -2.05 -2.21 -9.50
CA VAL A 10 -2.58 -3.00 -8.38
C VAL A 10 -3.02 -4.39 -8.85
N ALA A 11 -3.65 -4.49 -10.03
CA ALA A 11 -4.04 -5.79 -10.60
C ALA A 11 -2.81 -6.64 -10.98
N GLU A 12 -1.81 -6.04 -11.62
CA GLU A 12 -0.53 -6.69 -11.96
C GLU A 12 0.19 -7.18 -10.68
N LEU A 13 0.30 -6.31 -9.66
CA LEU A 13 0.88 -6.67 -8.36
C LEU A 13 0.06 -7.75 -7.64
N GLY A 14 -1.26 -7.75 -7.77
CA GLY A 14 -2.13 -8.79 -7.22
C GLY A 14 -1.77 -10.17 -7.76
N THR A 15 -1.43 -10.27 -9.04
CA THR A 15 -0.94 -11.50 -9.66
C THR A 15 0.44 -11.87 -9.13
N GLU A 16 1.36 -10.91 -9.03
CA GLU A 16 2.70 -11.12 -8.51
C GLU A 16 2.71 -11.57 -7.03
N LEU A 17 1.75 -11.09 -6.25
CA LEU A 17 1.60 -11.37 -4.82
C LEU A 17 0.64 -12.54 -4.52
N ALA A 18 0.08 -13.20 -5.54
CA ALA A 18 -0.89 -14.30 -5.38
C ALA A 18 -0.34 -15.48 -4.57
N GLU A 19 0.97 -15.73 -4.62
CA GLU A 19 1.66 -16.77 -3.85
C GLU A 19 1.78 -16.44 -2.34
N ARG A 20 1.28 -15.29 -1.91
CA ARG A 20 1.36 -14.81 -0.52
C ARG A 20 2.79 -14.81 0.02
N PRO A 21 3.69 -14.03 -0.59
CA PRO A 21 5.09 -14.00 -0.20
C PRO A 21 5.27 -13.59 1.26
N VAL A 22 6.37 -14.07 1.86
CA VAL A 22 6.74 -13.75 3.23
C VAL A 22 7.53 -12.45 3.26
N VAL A 23 7.14 -11.52 4.13
CA VAL A 23 7.92 -10.33 4.43
C VAL A 23 9.10 -10.73 5.30
N THR A 24 10.31 -10.52 4.81
CA THR A 24 11.53 -10.85 5.56
C THR A 24 12.16 -9.63 6.24
N ARG A 25 12.01 -8.47 5.61
CA ARG A 25 12.59 -7.22 6.09
C ARG A 25 11.91 -6.01 5.45
N ALA A 26 11.81 -4.90 6.20
CA ALA A 26 11.58 -3.58 5.66
C ALA A 26 12.85 -2.73 5.72
N TYR A 27 13.06 -1.85 4.75
CA TYR A 27 14.21 -0.94 4.71
C TYR A 27 13.89 0.34 3.94
N ASN A 28 14.62 1.43 4.22
CA ASN A 28 14.47 2.66 3.46
C ASN A 28 15.24 2.58 2.14
N GLY A 29 14.66 3.19 1.12
CA GLY A 29 15.33 3.58 -0.11
C GLY A 29 15.71 5.06 -0.10
N PRO A 30 16.21 5.58 -1.23
CA PRO A 30 16.54 6.99 -1.37
C PRO A 30 15.27 7.86 -1.34
N GLY A 31 15.40 9.10 -0.82
CA GLY A 31 14.30 10.06 -0.73
C GLY A 31 13.18 9.56 0.18
N ARG A 32 11.94 9.78 -0.25
CA ARG A 32 10.74 9.30 0.45
C ARG A 32 10.31 7.91 -0.06
N THR A 33 11.26 6.98 -0.05
CA THR A 33 11.05 5.61 -0.54
C THR A 33 11.35 4.62 0.58
N PHE A 34 10.60 3.54 0.65
CA PHE A 34 10.95 2.35 1.43
C PHE A 34 10.52 1.09 0.68
N ALA A 35 11.00 -0.06 1.13
CA ALA A 35 10.69 -1.33 0.51
C ALA A 35 10.44 -2.42 1.55
N LEU A 36 9.63 -3.41 1.16
CA LEU A 36 9.47 -4.68 1.84
C LEU A 36 10.19 -5.75 1.02
N ARG A 37 11.21 -6.38 1.58
CA ARG A 37 11.84 -7.55 1.00
C ARG A 37 10.95 -8.76 1.20
N LEU A 38 10.64 -9.42 0.10
CA LEU A 38 9.70 -10.51 0.03
C LEU A 38 10.42 -11.80 -0.39
N LYS A 39 10.15 -12.88 0.32
CA LYS A 39 10.55 -14.23 -0.06
C LYS A 39 9.35 -14.91 -0.72
N ARG A 40 9.50 -15.29 -1.97
CA ARG A 40 8.61 -16.17 -2.72
C ARG A 40 9.08 -17.62 -2.59
N ARG A 41 8.38 -18.55 -3.22
CA ARG A 41 8.76 -19.96 -3.21
C ARG A 41 10.19 -20.17 -3.70
N ASP A 42 10.53 -19.64 -4.87
CA ASP A 42 11.79 -19.88 -5.57
C ASP A 42 12.59 -18.60 -5.87
N SER A 43 12.15 -17.46 -5.39
CA SER A 43 12.77 -16.15 -5.70
C SER A 43 12.61 -15.15 -4.57
N TRP A 44 13.35 -14.06 -4.70
CA TRP A 44 13.28 -12.90 -3.83
C TRP A 44 12.87 -11.68 -4.65
N GLY A 45 12.30 -10.70 -4.00
CA GLY A 45 12.02 -9.41 -4.62
C GLY A 45 11.64 -8.38 -3.59
N ASP A 46 11.57 -7.15 -4.03
CA ASP A 46 11.27 -6.00 -3.19
C ASP A 46 9.98 -5.33 -3.67
N LEU A 47 9.00 -5.20 -2.78
CA LEU A 47 7.86 -4.34 -3.00
C LEU A 47 8.25 -2.93 -2.56
N ILE A 48 8.45 -2.05 -3.54
CA ILE A 48 8.97 -0.71 -3.35
C ILE A 48 7.82 0.29 -3.33
N PHE A 49 7.82 1.16 -2.34
CA PHE A 49 6.86 2.25 -2.15
C PHE A 49 7.58 3.57 -2.33
N SER A 50 7.15 4.38 -3.30
CA SER A 50 7.68 5.73 -3.54
C SER A 50 6.60 6.78 -3.27
N LEU A 51 6.92 7.76 -2.45
CA LEU A 51 6.05 8.88 -2.12
C LEU A 51 6.47 10.19 -2.79
N ASP A 52 7.59 10.18 -3.52
CA ASP A 52 8.09 11.35 -4.23
C ASP A 52 7.39 11.55 -5.57
N SER A 53 6.93 12.77 -5.82
CA SER A 53 6.43 13.17 -7.14
C SER A 53 7.62 13.48 -8.07
N PRO A 54 7.61 13.02 -9.36
CA PRO A 54 6.47 12.41 -10.08
C PRO A 54 6.36 10.87 -9.94
N GLY A 55 7.27 10.21 -9.23
CA GLY A 55 7.38 8.75 -9.15
C GLY A 55 6.49 8.08 -8.09
N GLN A 56 5.44 8.74 -7.59
CA GLN A 56 4.55 8.16 -6.58
C GLN A 56 3.92 6.85 -7.03
N GLY A 57 3.95 5.84 -6.16
CA GLY A 57 3.33 4.55 -6.41
C GLY A 57 4.03 3.39 -5.74
N LEU A 58 3.62 2.20 -6.12
CA LEU A 58 4.26 0.97 -5.70
C LEU A 58 4.63 0.12 -6.92
N ARG A 59 5.74 -0.61 -6.79
CA ARG A 59 6.24 -1.50 -7.84
C ARG A 59 6.97 -2.68 -7.24
N PHE A 60 6.98 -3.78 -7.96
CA PHE A 60 7.83 -4.92 -7.62
C PHE A 60 9.15 -4.83 -8.40
N ALA A 61 10.25 -5.20 -7.76
CA ALA A 61 11.57 -5.30 -8.38
C ALA A 61 12.36 -6.45 -7.76
N GLU A 62 13.23 -7.07 -8.54
CA GLU A 62 14.10 -8.15 -8.03
C GLU A 62 15.14 -7.62 -7.04
N ASN A 63 15.64 -6.41 -7.27
CA ASN A 63 16.61 -5.74 -6.42
C ASN A 63 16.15 -4.32 -6.13
N GLY A 64 16.01 -4.00 -4.85
CA GLY A 64 15.77 -2.64 -4.38
C GLY A 64 17.07 -1.92 -4.02
N ILE A 65 16.99 -0.61 -3.91
CA ILE A 65 18.12 0.25 -3.48
C ILE A 65 17.91 0.54 -1.99
N GLU A 66 18.79 0.00 -1.15
CA GLU A 66 18.79 0.24 0.29
C GLU A 66 19.53 1.54 0.64
N SER A 67 18.98 2.31 1.58
CA SER A 67 19.61 3.46 2.19
C SER A 67 20.07 3.10 3.61
N GLU A 68 21.17 3.68 4.06
CA GLU A 68 21.69 3.51 5.42
C GLU A 68 20.76 4.09 6.51
N THR A 69 19.86 4.99 6.14
CA THR A 69 18.92 5.61 7.10
C THR A 69 17.80 4.64 7.49
N SER A 70 17.35 4.72 8.74
CA SER A 70 16.21 3.94 9.23
C SER A 70 15.15 4.86 9.80
N SER A 71 13.95 4.91 9.16
CA SER A 71 12.80 5.68 9.65
C SER A 71 12.05 4.94 10.77
N SER A 72 11.23 5.69 11.53
CA SER A 72 10.34 5.11 12.55
C SER A 72 9.44 4.06 11.94
N LEU A 73 8.79 4.37 10.81
CA LEU A 73 7.91 3.45 10.11
C LEU A 73 8.62 2.14 9.76
N VAL A 74 9.83 2.19 9.20
CA VAL A 74 10.59 0.98 8.84
C VAL A 74 10.89 0.12 10.07
N LYS A 75 11.22 0.73 11.20
CA LYS A 75 11.40 -0.01 12.47
C LYS A 75 10.09 -0.69 12.91
N THR A 76 8.98 0.03 12.82
CA THR A 76 7.64 -0.50 13.15
C THR A 76 7.27 -1.64 12.21
N LEU A 77 7.47 -1.49 10.89
CA LEU A 77 7.20 -2.54 9.91
C LEU A 77 8.04 -3.81 10.16
N ASN A 78 9.33 -3.65 10.47
CA ASN A 78 10.18 -4.79 10.82
C ASN A 78 9.67 -5.52 12.07
N ARG A 79 9.24 -4.78 13.09
CA ARG A 79 8.70 -5.38 14.31
C ARG A 79 7.38 -6.12 14.08
N LEU A 80 6.49 -5.56 13.25
CA LEU A 80 5.13 -6.07 13.07
C LEU A 80 5.02 -7.11 11.97
N LEU A 81 5.75 -6.95 10.85
CA LEU A 81 5.49 -7.69 9.62
C LEU A 81 6.55 -8.75 9.28
N THR A 82 7.71 -8.76 9.96
CA THR A 82 8.74 -9.79 9.71
C THR A 82 8.15 -11.18 9.95
N ASN A 83 8.37 -12.09 9.00
CA ASN A 83 7.79 -13.43 8.90
C ASN A 83 6.26 -13.45 8.62
N GLY A 84 5.63 -12.31 8.48
CA GLY A 84 4.25 -12.20 8.02
C GLY A 84 4.13 -12.43 6.52
N ARG A 85 2.91 -12.71 6.06
CA ARG A 85 2.58 -12.92 4.64
C ARG A 85 1.71 -11.79 4.12
N ILE A 86 1.92 -11.40 2.87
CA ILE A 86 0.98 -10.54 2.16
C ILE A 86 -0.21 -11.41 1.77
N ALA A 87 -1.38 -11.13 2.37
CA ALA A 87 -2.62 -11.87 2.12
C ALA A 87 -3.42 -11.29 0.96
N GLY A 88 -3.20 -10.02 0.62
CA GLY A 88 -3.88 -9.37 -0.50
C GLY A 88 -3.46 -7.92 -0.71
N ILE A 89 -3.78 -7.42 -1.89
CA ILE A 89 -3.63 -6.03 -2.31
C ILE A 89 -4.85 -5.61 -3.11
N ASN A 90 -5.42 -4.45 -2.82
CA ASN A 90 -6.56 -3.89 -3.55
C ASN A 90 -6.60 -2.37 -3.43
N LEU A 91 -7.41 -1.73 -4.28
CA LEU A 91 -7.75 -0.32 -4.09
C LEU A 91 -8.73 -0.18 -2.93
N ALA A 92 -8.46 0.76 -2.03
CA ALA A 92 -9.39 1.10 -0.96
C ALA A 92 -10.46 2.06 -1.49
N GLY A 93 -11.74 1.79 -1.17
CA GLY A 93 -12.88 2.63 -1.57
C GLY A 93 -13.64 2.20 -2.82
N GLU A 94 -13.11 1.31 -3.65
CA GLU A 94 -13.76 0.84 -4.88
C GLU A 94 -15.09 0.11 -4.62
N GLU A 95 -15.25 -0.52 -3.46
CA GLU A 95 -16.43 -1.33 -3.13
C GLU A 95 -17.66 -0.55 -2.65
N LYS A 96 -17.52 0.72 -2.28
CA LYS A 96 -18.62 1.40 -1.58
C LYS A 96 -19.37 2.47 -2.35
N ASN A 97 -18.81 3.21 -3.29
CA ASN A 97 -19.52 4.35 -3.92
C ASN A 97 -19.06 4.75 -5.33
N GLY A 98 -18.26 3.95 -6.04
CA GLY A 98 -17.68 4.38 -7.33
C GLY A 98 -16.73 5.59 -7.18
N GLN A 99 -16.25 5.85 -5.98
CA GLN A 99 -15.32 6.93 -5.70
C GLN A 99 -13.90 6.47 -6.00
N PHE A 100 -13.18 7.29 -6.76
CA PHE A 100 -11.84 6.99 -7.26
C PHE A 100 -10.78 7.64 -6.40
N ASP A 101 -10.46 7.04 -5.27
CA ASP A 101 -9.31 7.45 -4.48
C ASP A 101 -8.07 6.63 -4.86
N ARG A 102 -6.93 7.32 -4.96
CA ARG A 102 -5.64 6.68 -5.21
C ARG A 102 -5.06 6.12 -3.91
N VAL A 103 -5.85 5.30 -3.24
CA VAL A 103 -5.46 4.63 -2.01
C VAL A 103 -5.36 3.14 -2.26
N VAL A 104 -4.19 2.58 -1.98
CA VAL A 104 -3.95 1.14 -2.06
C VAL A 104 -3.96 0.57 -0.65
N LYS A 105 -4.70 -0.53 -0.45
CA LYS A 105 -4.73 -1.30 0.78
C LYS A 105 -3.98 -2.60 0.58
N LEU A 106 -2.99 -2.86 1.44
CA LEU A 106 -2.36 -4.17 1.58
C LEU A 106 -2.82 -4.81 2.87
N HIS A 107 -3.06 -6.11 2.83
CA HIS A 107 -3.40 -6.93 3.98
C HIS A 107 -2.25 -7.87 4.30
N PHE A 108 -1.81 -7.88 5.55
CA PHE A 108 -0.75 -8.74 6.07
C PHE A 108 -1.31 -9.65 7.15
N VAL A 109 -0.90 -10.91 7.12
CA VAL A 109 -1.21 -11.90 8.15
C VAL A 109 0.09 -12.36 8.78
N VAL A 110 0.19 -12.20 10.09
CA VAL A 110 1.31 -12.66 10.90
C VAL A 110 0.83 -13.74 11.84
N ILE A 111 1.53 -14.86 11.88
CA ILE A 111 1.23 -15.97 12.80
C ILE A 111 2.41 -16.09 13.75
N ASP A 112 2.14 -15.91 15.04
CA ASP A 112 3.13 -16.17 16.08
C ASP A 112 3.55 -17.63 16.08
N SER A 113 4.84 -17.88 15.94
CA SER A 113 5.39 -19.24 15.80
C SER A 113 5.32 -20.08 17.09
N PHE A 114 5.17 -19.45 18.25
CA PHE A 114 5.11 -20.13 19.55
C PHE A 114 3.68 -20.44 19.98
N PHE A 115 2.79 -19.47 19.81
CA PHE A 115 1.41 -19.55 20.32
C PHE A 115 0.38 -19.81 19.21
N GLY A 116 0.79 -19.73 17.94
CA GLY A 116 -0.12 -19.86 16.79
C GLY A 116 -1.14 -18.72 16.67
N HIS A 117 -0.99 -17.65 17.44
CA HIS A 117 -1.90 -16.52 17.38
C HIS A 117 -1.74 -15.80 16.04
N ARG A 118 -2.86 -15.54 15.38
CA ARG A 118 -2.94 -14.78 14.15
C ARG A 118 -3.17 -13.31 14.47
N SER A 119 -2.39 -12.46 13.82
CA SER A 119 -2.57 -11.02 13.82
C SER A 119 -2.72 -10.53 12.38
N ASP A 120 -3.70 -9.68 12.15
CA ASP A 120 -3.96 -9.06 10.86
C ASP A 120 -3.55 -7.57 10.93
N PHE A 121 -2.80 -7.11 9.92
CA PHE A 121 -2.39 -5.72 9.77
C PHE A 121 -2.78 -5.20 8.40
N PHE A 122 -3.11 -3.92 8.32
CA PHE A 122 -3.46 -3.25 7.08
C PHE A 122 -2.52 -2.07 6.83
N MET A 123 -1.99 -1.98 5.62
CA MET A 123 -1.21 -0.82 5.20
C MET A 123 -2.01 -0.07 4.15
N PHE A 124 -2.27 1.21 4.41
CA PHE A 124 -2.93 2.12 3.47
C PHE A 124 -1.89 3.06 2.87
N CYS A 125 -1.77 3.04 1.56
CA CYS A 125 -0.87 3.89 0.79
C CYS A 125 -1.69 4.93 0.03
N GLU A 126 -1.64 6.17 0.48
CA GLU A 126 -2.35 7.30 -0.11
C GLU A 126 -1.45 8.00 -1.14
N PHE A 127 -1.73 7.81 -2.42
CA PHE A 127 -1.00 8.48 -3.51
C PHE A 127 -1.73 9.73 -3.99
N THR A 128 -2.26 10.51 -3.06
CA THR A 128 -3.15 11.66 -3.32
C THR A 128 -2.38 12.96 -3.53
N GLY A 129 -1.54 13.04 -4.56
CA GLY A 129 -0.87 14.29 -4.94
C GLY A 129 0.31 14.68 -4.05
N ARG A 130 0.37 15.93 -3.58
CA ARG A 130 1.54 16.45 -2.84
C ARG A 130 1.72 15.87 -1.45
N ILE A 131 0.67 15.28 -0.87
CA ILE A 131 0.65 14.76 0.51
C ILE A 131 0.47 13.24 0.45
N ALA A 132 1.33 12.57 -0.33
CA ALA A 132 1.36 11.12 -0.28
C ALA A 132 1.82 10.64 1.10
N ASP A 133 1.10 9.67 1.69
CA ASP A 133 1.42 9.12 3.00
C ASP A 133 1.13 7.62 3.07
N ILE A 134 1.70 6.96 4.07
CA ILE A 134 1.46 5.54 4.32
C ILE A 134 1.18 5.34 5.80
N PHE A 135 0.13 4.54 6.07
CA PHE A 135 -0.32 4.20 7.40
C PHE A 135 -0.26 2.69 7.59
N ILE A 136 0.25 2.25 8.73
CA ILE A 136 0.10 0.86 9.18
C ILE A 136 -0.93 0.82 10.31
N CYS A 137 -1.92 -0.07 10.18
CA CYS A 137 -3.04 -0.22 11.09
C CYS A 137 -3.13 -1.65 11.61
N ASP A 138 -3.73 -1.82 12.78
CA ASP A 138 -4.13 -3.11 13.33
C ASP A 138 -5.43 -3.66 12.68
N ALA A 139 -5.93 -4.77 13.20
CA ALA A 139 -7.17 -5.41 12.74
C ALA A 139 -8.42 -4.52 12.93
N ASP A 140 -8.42 -3.63 13.92
CA ASP A 140 -9.49 -2.67 14.20
C ASP A 140 -9.33 -1.35 13.42
N LEU A 141 -8.40 -1.30 12.48
CA LEU A 141 -8.03 -0.12 11.69
C LEU A 141 -7.49 1.05 12.52
N LYS A 142 -6.98 0.82 13.73
CA LYS A 142 -6.27 1.83 14.49
C LYS A 142 -4.87 2.01 13.94
N ILE A 143 -4.49 3.26 13.71
CA ILE A 143 -3.17 3.63 13.17
C ILE A 143 -2.10 3.35 14.20
N ILE A 144 -1.17 2.43 13.87
CA ILE A 144 -0.02 2.08 14.71
C ILE A 144 1.14 3.02 14.43
N ASP A 145 1.40 3.31 13.13
CA ASP A 145 2.48 4.21 12.69
C ASP A 145 2.18 4.76 11.30
N ARG A 146 2.93 5.78 10.88
CA ARG A 146 2.80 6.44 9.58
C ARG A 146 4.13 6.95 9.06
N PHE A 147 4.22 7.15 7.73
CA PHE A 147 5.44 7.64 7.11
C PHE A 147 5.66 9.14 7.35
N SER A 148 4.64 9.97 7.14
CA SER A 148 4.73 11.42 7.29
C SER A 148 4.19 11.88 8.64
N ARG A 149 4.86 12.89 9.24
CA ARG A 149 4.40 13.49 10.51
C ARG A 149 3.33 14.57 10.32
N THR A 150 3.06 14.98 9.09
CA THR A 150 2.20 16.14 8.76
C THR A 150 0.75 15.77 8.44
N SER A 151 0.40 14.49 8.41
CA SER A 151 -0.96 14.03 8.16
C SER A 151 -1.91 14.37 9.34
N ASN A 152 -3.19 14.60 9.02
CA ASN A 152 -4.25 14.81 10.03
C ASN A 152 -4.63 13.51 10.76
N ASN A 153 -4.26 12.36 10.23
CA ASN A 153 -4.53 11.06 10.85
C ASN A 153 -3.51 10.78 11.97
N LEU A 154 -3.97 10.81 13.21
CA LEU A 154 -3.11 10.64 14.39
C LEU A 154 -2.87 9.16 14.71
N ILE A 155 -1.68 8.84 15.22
CA ILE A 155 -1.39 7.50 15.78
C ILE A 155 -2.39 7.21 16.90
N GLY A 156 -2.95 5.99 16.91
CA GLY A 156 -4.00 5.55 17.84
C GLY A 156 -5.42 5.89 17.40
N ALA A 157 -5.62 6.78 16.44
CA ALA A 157 -6.93 7.04 15.86
C ALA A 157 -7.34 5.96 14.84
N LEU A 158 -8.64 5.85 14.58
CA LEU A 158 -9.15 5.02 13.50
C LEU A 158 -8.75 5.63 12.15
N TYR A 159 -8.19 4.82 11.27
CA TYR A 159 -7.91 5.22 9.90
C TYR A 159 -9.22 5.52 9.17
N ARG A 160 -9.26 6.64 8.50
CA ARG A 160 -10.36 7.07 7.63
C ARG A 160 -9.81 7.33 6.25
N LEU A 161 -10.48 6.77 5.24
CA LEU A 161 -10.17 7.11 3.85
C LEU A 161 -10.28 8.63 3.65
N PRO A 162 -9.39 9.24 2.85
CA PRO A 162 -9.53 10.63 2.48
C PRO A 162 -10.91 10.88 1.86
N GLU A 163 -11.48 12.04 2.12
CA GLU A 163 -12.72 12.43 1.47
C GLU A 163 -12.50 12.54 -0.04
N SER A 164 -13.26 11.79 -0.80
CA SER A 164 -13.21 11.84 -2.26
C SER A 164 -13.64 13.22 -2.75
N LYS A 165 -12.84 13.82 -3.62
CA LYS A 165 -13.16 15.10 -4.25
C LYS A 165 -14.21 14.98 -5.36
N GLY A 166 -15.06 13.93 -5.33
CA GLY A 166 -16.20 13.81 -6.24
C GLY A 166 -15.83 13.54 -7.70
N LEU A 167 -14.67 12.93 -7.96
CA LEU A 167 -14.33 12.48 -9.31
C LEU A 167 -15.20 11.26 -9.63
N LEU A 168 -16.28 11.50 -10.39
CA LEU A 168 -17.17 10.43 -10.88
C LEU A 168 -16.42 9.56 -11.90
N CYS A 169 -16.71 8.26 -11.86
CA CYS A 169 -16.27 7.36 -12.93
C CYS A 169 -16.91 7.77 -14.25
N PRO A 170 -16.16 7.91 -15.34
CA PRO A 170 -16.72 8.14 -16.66
C PRO A 170 -17.83 7.15 -17.06
N ALA A 171 -17.73 5.90 -16.60
CA ALA A 171 -18.74 4.87 -16.81
C ALA A 171 -20.08 5.14 -16.07
N GLN A 172 -20.10 5.99 -15.05
CA GLN A 172 -21.30 6.33 -14.27
C GLN A 172 -22.01 7.60 -14.78
N THR A 173 -21.37 8.39 -15.64
CA THR A 173 -21.95 9.63 -16.17
C THR A 173 -22.96 9.39 -17.30
N GLY A 174 -23.10 8.15 -17.78
CA GLY A 174 -24.03 7.82 -18.88
C GLY A 174 -23.72 8.52 -20.22
N ASP A 175 -22.58 9.22 -20.32
CA ASP A 175 -22.18 9.89 -21.56
C ASP A 175 -21.47 8.90 -22.49
N PRO A 176 -22.15 8.49 -23.61
CA PRO A 176 -21.59 7.53 -24.55
C PRO A 176 -20.31 8.04 -25.25
N ARG A 177 -20.01 9.35 -25.22
CA ARG A 177 -18.83 9.94 -25.86
C ARG A 177 -17.55 9.66 -25.08
N LEU A 178 -17.63 9.41 -23.77
CA LEU A 178 -16.48 9.08 -22.92
C LEU A 178 -16.09 7.59 -23.00
N ALA A 179 -17.03 6.71 -23.38
CA ALA A 179 -16.75 5.29 -23.55
C ALA A 179 -15.86 4.97 -24.76
N THR A 180 -15.89 5.83 -25.79
CA THR A 180 -15.14 5.62 -27.06
C THR A 180 -13.68 6.09 -26.99
N ALA A 181 -13.31 6.87 -25.98
CA ALA A 181 -11.95 7.39 -25.81
C ALA A 181 -11.01 6.43 -25.04
N LEU A 182 -11.54 5.31 -24.55
CA LEU A 182 -10.83 4.33 -23.71
C LEU A 182 -10.74 2.93 -24.36
N ALA A 183 -11.12 2.80 -25.63
CA ALA A 183 -11.02 1.56 -26.41
C ALA A 183 -9.68 1.48 -27.18
#